data_e228375a4d04baeca03bad6b0db91c4a
#
_entry.id   e228375a4d04baeca03bad6b0db91c4a
#
_cell.length_a   1.000
_cell.length_b   1.000
_cell.length_c   1.000
_cell.angle_alpha   90.00
_cell.angle_beta   90.00
_cell.angle_gamma   90.00
#
_symmetry.space_group_name_H-M   'P 1'
#
loop_
_entity.id
_entity.type
_entity.pdbx_description
1 polymer ?
#
loop_
_entity_poly.entity_id
_entity_poly.type
_entity_poly.pdbx_seq_one_letter_code
_entity_poly.pdbx_strand_id
1 'polypeptide(L)'
;LFLFYNHLTIHPPEIGTLYQLEILGIEGNPLQPNLYEIIKQEGTQALVAYLRDSCPVPVPPPEREWISLDMDLPPMSAEEDEAYTFAVLSYNILCEKYATAQMYGYTPSWALAWDYRKECILQELVSYNAEFFCLQEVEMGQFYDYFEPKLNQHGYEGIYWPKSRARTMRDDDLPHVDGCATFFIT
;
A
#
# COMPACT_ATOMS: atom_id res chain seq x y z
N LEU A 1 12.14 21.28 15.96
CA LEU A 1 12.29 22.37 15.01
C LEU A 1 11.68 23.64 15.60
N PHE A 2 12.47 24.75 15.66
CA PHE A 2 12.00 26.03 16.19
C PHE A 2 12.04 27.10 15.10
N LEU A 3 10.88 27.68 14.79
CA LEU A 3 10.64 28.67 13.73
C LEU A 3 9.94 29.92 14.29
N PHE A 4 10.15 30.23 15.56
CA PHE A 4 9.52 31.38 16.22
C PHE A 4 9.84 32.71 15.53
N TYR A 5 8.86 33.61 15.50
CA TYR A 5 9.00 35.01 15.07
C TYR A 5 9.69 35.18 13.69
N ASN A 6 9.43 34.26 12.76
CA ASN A 6 9.79 34.39 11.36
C ASN A 6 8.52 34.74 10.56
N HIS A 7 8.49 35.59 9.67
CA HIS A 7 7.32 36.05 8.92
C HIS A 7 6.72 34.95 8.00
N LEU A 8 6.58 33.73 8.48
CA LEU A 8 6.03 32.59 7.73
C LEU A 8 4.50 32.71 7.65
N THR A 9 3.97 32.70 6.46
CA THR A 9 2.53 32.76 6.17
C THR A 9 1.94 31.39 5.84
N ILE A 10 2.76 30.49 5.32
CA ILE A 10 2.38 29.13 4.89
C ILE A 10 3.45 28.15 5.37
N HIS A 11 3.05 26.98 5.79
CA HIS A 11 3.95 25.85 5.93
C HIS A 11 4.03 25.07 4.62
N PRO A 12 5.23 24.78 4.13
CA PRO A 12 5.37 23.84 3.01
C PRO A 12 4.80 22.49 3.44
N PRO A 13 3.94 21.86 2.61
CA PRO A 13 3.34 20.56 2.94
C PRO A 13 4.39 19.47 3.19
N GLU A 14 5.62 19.65 2.70
CA GLU A 14 6.75 18.77 2.89
C GLU A 14 7.17 18.63 4.37
N ILE A 15 6.79 19.55 5.25
CA ILE A 15 6.93 19.36 6.71
C ILE A 15 6.18 18.10 7.17
N GLY A 16 5.11 17.74 6.49
CA GLY A 16 4.39 16.49 6.73
C GLY A 16 5.23 15.23 6.53
N THR A 17 6.35 15.29 5.81
CA THR A 17 7.27 14.16 5.65
C THR A 17 8.15 13.95 6.89
N LEU A 18 8.21 14.93 7.79
CA LEU A 18 8.96 14.87 9.04
C LEU A 18 8.16 14.13 10.13
N TYR A 19 7.71 12.92 9.84
CA TYR A 19 6.82 12.13 10.70
C TYR A 19 7.38 11.85 12.12
N GLN A 20 8.69 11.96 12.31
CA GLN A 20 9.36 11.81 13.61
C GLN A 20 9.54 13.14 14.37
N LEU A 21 9.02 14.24 13.84
CA LEU A 21 9.15 15.56 14.48
C LEU A 21 8.28 15.65 15.73
N GLU A 22 8.89 15.64 16.90
CA GLU A 22 8.18 15.68 18.19
C GLU A 22 7.77 17.09 18.60
N ILE A 23 8.61 18.08 18.30
CA ILE A 23 8.41 19.47 18.74
C ILE A 23 8.57 20.42 17.56
N LEU A 24 7.53 21.21 17.29
CA LEU A 24 7.51 22.28 16.31
C LEU A 24 7.06 23.59 16.98
N GLY A 25 7.98 24.54 17.12
CA GLY A 25 7.69 25.89 17.62
C GLY A 25 7.47 26.84 16.45
N ILE A 26 6.28 27.41 16.34
CA ILE A 26 5.84 28.28 15.23
C ILE A 26 5.24 29.61 15.65
N GLU A 27 5.22 29.88 16.96
CA GLU A 27 4.63 31.08 17.52
C GLU A 27 5.26 32.36 16.94
N GLY A 28 4.46 33.41 16.84
CA GLY A 28 4.90 34.69 16.29
C GLY A 28 5.03 34.77 14.77
N ASN A 29 4.53 33.76 14.05
CA ASN A 29 4.42 33.77 12.59
C ASN A 29 2.97 34.08 12.16
N PRO A 30 2.74 34.82 11.09
CA PRO A 30 1.39 35.11 10.56
C PRO A 30 0.82 33.94 9.75
N LEU A 31 0.72 32.77 10.39
CA LEU A 31 0.23 31.55 9.78
C LEU A 31 -1.31 31.54 9.63
N GLN A 32 -1.80 30.66 8.78
CA GLN A 32 -3.24 30.43 8.65
C GLN A 32 -3.84 29.95 9.99
N PRO A 33 -5.01 30.49 10.38
CA PRO A 33 -5.61 30.20 11.71
C PRO A 33 -5.81 28.73 12.00
N ASN A 34 -6.21 27.93 11.00
CA ASN A 34 -6.41 26.49 11.12
C ASN A 34 -5.14 25.73 11.56
N LEU A 35 -3.97 26.14 11.08
CA LEU A 35 -2.70 25.51 11.44
C LEU A 35 -2.33 25.79 12.90
N TYR A 36 -2.62 27.01 13.37
CA TYR A 36 -2.46 27.38 14.77
C TYR A 36 -3.39 26.59 15.69
N GLU A 37 -4.64 26.41 15.28
CA GLU A 37 -5.60 25.65 16.05
C GLU A 37 -5.19 24.19 16.19
N ILE A 38 -4.76 23.55 15.10
CA ILE A 38 -4.29 22.15 15.15
C ILE A 38 -3.11 22.00 16.11
N ILE A 39 -2.06 22.82 15.99
CA ILE A 39 -0.87 22.65 16.82
C ILE A 39 -1.18 22.97 18.30
N LYS A 40 -2.07 23.92 18.57
CA LYS A 40 -2.45 24.35 19.93
C LYS A 40 -3.33 23.31 20.62
N GLN A 41 -4.24 22.70 19.90
CA GLN A 41 -5.22 21.76 20.47
C GLN A 41 -4.73 20.32 20.45
N GLU A 42 -4.05 19.92 19.37
CA GLU A 42 -3.72 18.52 19.10
C GLU A 42 -2.19 18.27 19.07
N GLY A 43 -1.39 19.33 18.98
CA GLY A 43 0.07 19.25 19.05
C GLY A 43 0.78 19.07 17.72
N THR A 44 2.11 18.94 17.79
CA THR A 44 3.00 18.87 16.63
C THR A 44 2.68 17.69 15.70
N GLN A 45 2.42 16.52 16.25
CA GLN A 45 2.19 15.30 15.47
C GLN A 45 0.92 15.40 14.61
N ALA A 46 -0.14 16.01 15.15
CA ALA A 46 -1.39 16.24 14.43
C ALA A 46 -1.19 17.22 13.26
N LEU A 47 -0.40 18.29 13.46
CA LEU A 47 -0.07 19.20 12.37
C LEU A 47 0.77 18.53 11.29
N VAL A 48 1.77 17.73 11.67
CA VAL A 48 2.60 16.96 10.72
C VAL A 48 1.73 16.01 9.91
N ALA A 49 0.80 15.27 10.57
CA ALA A 49 -0.14 14.37 9.89
C ALA A 49 -1.06 15.13 8.92
N TYR A 50 -1.62 16.24 9.34
CA TYR A 50 -2.47 17.09 8.50
C TYR A 50 -1.73 17.58 7.24
N LEU A 51 -0.50 18.07 7.40
CA LEU A 51 0.32 18.54 6.27
C LEU A 51 0.69 17.40 5.33
N ARG A 52 1.04 16.22 5.87
CA ARG A 52 1.35 15.01 5.09
C ARG A 52 0.15 14.59 4.25
N ASP A 53 -1.04 14.52 4.85
CA ASP A 53 -2.25 14.09 4.18
C ASP A 53 -2.73 15.09 3.11
N SER A 54 -2.34 16.36 3.26
CA SER A 54 -2.62 17.44 2.32
C SER A 54 -1.53 17.65 1.28
N CYS A 55 -0.38 16.95 1.41
CA CYS A 55 0.73 17.10 0.47
C CYS A 55 0.32 16.61 -0.92
N PRO A 56 0.61 17.38 -1.99
CA PRO A 56 0.43 16.90 -3.35
C PRO A 56 1.18 15.58 -3.55
N VAL A 57 0.54 14.63 -4.23
CA VAL A 57 1.19 13.36 -4.57
C VAL A 57 2.47 13.67 -5.35
N PRO A 58 3.63 13.18 -4.91
CA PRO A 58 4.87 13.34 -5.65
C PRO A 58 4.74 12.72 -7.05
N VAL A 59 5.65 13.10 -7.94
CA VAL A 59 5.74 12.49 -9.28
C VAL A 59 5.66 10.96 -9.14
N PRO A 60 4.79 10.29 -9.89
CA PRO A 60 4.67 8.84 -9.82
C PRO A 60 6.04 8.18 -10.08
N PRO A 61 6.31 7.03 -9.45
CA PRO A 61 7.53 6.30 -9.75
C PRO A 61 7.61 5.97 -11.26
N PRO A 62 8.81 5.79 -11.82
CA PRO A 62 8.95 5.37 -13.20
C PRO A 62 8.21 4.05 -13.44
N GLU A 63 7.72 3.88 -14.66
CA GLU A 63 7.10 2.61 -15.06
C GLU A 63 8.07 1.45 -14.84
N ARG A 64 7.52 0.31 -14.43
CA ARG A 64 8.29 -0.91 -14.26
C ARG A 64 8.55 -1.54 -15.61
N GLU A 65 9.79 -1.97 -15.84
CA GLU A 65 10.21 -2.62 -17.07
C GLU A 65 10.55 -4.08 -16.82
N TRP A 66 10.26 -4.93 -17.78
CA TRP A 66 10.73 -6.31 -17.78
C TRP A 66 12.23 -6.35 -18.07
N ILE A 67 12.97 -7.06 -17.20
CA ILE A 67 14.42 -7.25 -17.37
C ILE A 67 14.65 -8.72 -17.73
N SER A 68 15.25 -8.97 -18.89
CA SER A 68 15.70 -10.31 -19.25
C SER A 68 16.90 -10.69 -18.39
N LEU A 69 16.80 -11.81 -17.68
CA LEU A 69 17.90 -12.35 -16.86
C LEU A 69 18.80 -13.31 -17.65
N ASP A 70 18.29 -13.88 -18.75
CA ASP A 70 18.96 -14.91 -19.55
C ASP A 70 19.55 -14.32 -20.82
N MET A 71 20.68 -13.64 -20.68
CA MET A 71 21.42 -13.07 -21.81
C MET A 71 22.21 -14.14 -22.63
N ASP A 72 22.38 -15.35 -22.08
CA ASP A 72 23.27 -16.39 -22.65
C ASP A 72 22.52 -17.63 -23.17
N LEU A 73 21.20 -17.69 -23.07
CA LEU A 73 20.44 -18.78 -23.67
C LEU A 73 20.27 -18.57 -25.17
N PRO A 74 20.41 -19.64 -26.00
CA PRO A 74 20.10 -19.53 -27.40
C PRO A 74 18.64 -19.12 -27.59
N PRO A 75 18.34 -18.25 -28.56
CA PRO A 75 16.97 -17.82 -28.79
C PRO A 75 16.10 -19.04 -29.09
N MET A 76 15.07 -19.24 -28.29
CA MET A 76 14.02 -20.24 -28.56
C MET A 76 13.30 -19.85 -29.87
N SER A 77 12.77 -20.83 -30.59
CA SER A 77 11.86 -20.51 -31.69
C SER A 77 10.60 -19.82 -31.15
N ALA A 78 10.00 -18.92 -31.92
CA ALA A 78 8.80 -18.21 -31.50
C ALA A 78 7.65 -19.16 -31.08
N GLU A 79 7.56 -20.35 -31.73
CA GLU A 79 6.56 -21.37 -31.40
C GLU A 79 6.87 -22.09 -30.09
N GLU A 80 8.15 -22.32 -29.76
CA GLU A 80 8.57 -22.89 -28.47
C GLU A 80 8.43 -21.86 -27.34
N ASP A 81 8.73 -20.58 -27.59
CA ASP A 81 8.60 -19.50 -26.61
C ASP A 81 7.14 -19.33 -26.19
N GLU A 82 6.20 -19.29 -27.14
CA GLU A 82 4.77 -19.16 -26.87
C GLU A 82 4.17 -20.40 -26.18
N ALA A 83 4.69 -21.60 -26.43
CA ALA A 83 4.18 -22.85 -25.87
C ALA A 83 4.62 -23.14 -24.42
N TYR A 84 5.72 -22.54 -23.94
CA TYR A 84 6.33 -22.86 -22.65
C TYR A 84 6.54 -21.67 -21.72
N THR A 85 6.20 -20.46 -22.17
CA THR A 85 6.34 -19.24 -21.35
C THR A 85 5.05 -18.95 -20.58
N PHE A 86 5.18 -18.66 -19.30
CA PHE A 86 4.09 -18.19 -18.46
C PHE A 86 4.61 -17.13 -17.48
N ALA A 87 3.75 -16.19 -17.11
CA ALA A 87 4.06 -15.14 -16.17
C ALA A 87 3.59 -15.51 -14.75
N VAL A 88 4.44 -15.27 -13.78
CA VAL A 88 4.12 -15.43 -12.35
C VAL A 88 4.35 -14.09 -11.64
N LEU A 89 3.33 -13.60 -10.95
CA LEU A 89 3.44 -12.44 -10.09
C LEU A 89 3.47 -12.89 -8.63
N SER A 90 4.51 -12.52 -7.89
CA SER A 90 4.60 -12.69 -6.44
C SER A 90 4.46 -11.34 -5.76
N TYR A 91 3.45 -11.19 -4.87
CA TYR A 91 3.13 -9.89 -4.29
C TYR A 91 2.68 -10.02 -2.82
N ASN A 92 3.45 -9.43 -1.91
CA ASN A 92 2.99 -9.21 -0.54
C ASN A 92 2.11 -7.95 -0.54
N ILE A 93 0.81 -8.13 -0.31
CA ILE A 93 -0.17 -7.04 -0.40
C ILE A 93 -0.29 -6.21 0.89
N LEU A 94 0.45 -6.57 1.93
CA LEU A 94 0.42 -5.95 3.27
C LEU A 94 -1.01 -5.88 3.82
N CYS A 95 -1.46 -6.88 4.56
CA CYS A 95 -2.83 -6.92 5.10
C CYS A 95 -3.14 -5.70 5.97
N GLU A 96 -4.43 -5.37 6.09
CA GLU A 96 -4.92 -4.15 6.72
C GLU A 96 -4.35 -3.93 8.11
N LYS A 97 -4.34 -4.96 8.96
CA LYS A 97 -3.88 -4.86 10.35
C LYS A 97 -2.40 -4.48 10.52
N TYR A 98 -1.56 -4.68 9.50
CA TYR A 98 -0.15 -4.30 9.54
C TYR A 98 0.12 -2.93 8.91
N ALA A 99 -0.79 -2.42 8.10
CA ALA A 99 -0.69 -1.10 7.46
C ALA A 99 -1.06 0.03 8.43
N THR A 100 -0.34 0.15 9.52
CA THR A 100 -0.63 1.13 10.57
C THR A 100 0.19 2.40 10.44
N ALA A 101 -0.37 3.54 10.90
CA ALA A 101 0.35 4.80 10.95
C ALA A 101 1.60 4.73 11.86
N GLN A 102 1.63 3.82 12.84
CA GLN A 102 2.80 3.61 13.69
C GLN A 102 3.98 3.03 12.90
N MET A 103 3.71 2.08 12.00
CA MET A 103 4.74 1.43 11.16
C MET A 103 5.08 2.27 9.94
N TYR A 104 4.10 2.95 9.36
CA TYR A 104 4.20 3.68 8.09
C TYR A 104 3.87 5.17 8.26
N GLY A 105 4.39 5.78 9.33
CA GLY A 105 4.13 7.19 9.68
C GLY A 105 4.51 8.22 8.60
N TYR A 106 5.32 7.83 7.64
CA TYR A 106 5.68 8.63 6.47
C TYR A 106 4.66 8.59 5.33
N THR A 107 3.69 7.66 5.40
CA THR A 107 2.67 7.48 4.36
C THR A 107 1.42 8.26 4.72
N PRO A 108 0.78 8.99 3.78
CA PRO A 108 -0.51 9.63 4.03
C PRO A 108 -1.57 8.64 4.51
N SER A 109 -2.46 9.08 5.41
CA SER A 109 -3.46 8.21 6.02
C SER A 109 -4.42 7.60 5.00
N TRP A 110 -4.81 8.36 3.99
CA TRP A 110 -5.66 7.89 2.90
C TRP A 110 -5.01 6.78 2.06
N ALA A 111 -3.67 6.81 1.91
CA ALA A 111 -2.92 5.80 1.16
C ALA A 111 -2.72 4.50 1.96
N LEU A 112 -2.82 4.55 3.30
CA LEU A 112 -2.83 3.37 4.16
C LEU A 112 -4.21 2.71 4.24
N ALA A 113 -5.27 3.44 3.96
CA ALA A 113 -6.64 2.95 4.05
C ALA A 113 -6.85 1.72 3.16
N TRP A 114 -7.40 0.64 3.76
CA TRP A 114 -7.59 -0.63 3.05
C TRP A 114 -8.50 -0.49 1.83
N ASP A 115 -9.57 0.28 1.96
CA ASP A 115 -10.51 0.51 0.85
C ASP A 115 -9.84 1.15 -0.37
N TYR A 116 -8.87 2.02 -0.17
CA TYR A 116 -8.05 2.57 -1.25
C TYR A 116 -7.07 1.53 -1.80
N ARG A 117 -6.32 0.85 -0.91
CA ARG A 117 -5.25 -0.08 -1.32
C ARG A 117 -5.78 -1.31 -2.05
N LYS A 118 -6.89 -1.91 -1.59
CA LYS A 118 -7.46 -3.10 -2.22
C LYS A 118 -7.84 -2.87 -3.69
N GLU A 119 -8.37 -1.67 -4.00
CA GLU A 119 -8.69 -1.30 -5.39
C GLU A 119 -7.43 -1.12 -6.23
N CYS A 120 -6.40 -0.46 -5.71
CA CYS A 120 -5.11 -0.33 -6.39
C CYS A 120 -4.45 -1.69 -6.64
N ILE A 121 -4.47 -2.58 -5.64
CA ILE A 121 -3.93 -3.93 -5.75
C ILE A 121 -4.66 -4.71 -6.84
N LEU A 122 -6.00 -4.70 -6.84
CA LEU A 122 -6.78 -5.40 -7.85
C LEU A 122 -6.47 -4.88 -9.26
N GLN A 123 -6.43 -3.57 -9.44
CA GLN A 123 -6.09 -2.95 -10.72
C GLN A 123 -4.69 -3.36 -11.19
N GLU A 124 -3.73 -3.39 -10.29
CA GLU A 124 -2.35 -3.79 -10.58
C GLU A 124 -2.30 -5.28 -11.01
N LEU A 125 -2.95 -6.18 -10.26
CA LEU A 125 -3.04 -7.61 -10.60
C LEU A 125 -3.62 -7.81 -12.02
N VAL A 126 -4.76 -7.20 -12.29
CA VAL A 126 -5.42 -7.32 -13.60
C VAL A 126 -4.56 -6.74 -14.72
N SER A 127 -3.82 -5.64 -14.45
CA SER A 127 -2.97 -5.00 -15.47
C SER A 127 -1.78 -5.86 -15.90
N TYR A 128 -1.24 -6.68 -14.99
CA TYR A 128 -0.13 -7.60 -15.32
C TYR A 128 -0.59 -8.81 -16.15
N ASN A 129 -1.84 -9.21 -16.04
CA ASN A 129 -2.42 -10.33 -16.79
C ASN A 129 -1.53 -11.59 -16.75
N ALA A 130 -0.92 -11.88 -15.59
CA ALA A 130 -0.07 -13.05 -15.43
C ALA A 130 -0.91 -14.31 -15.21
N GLU A 131 -0.42 -15.47 -15.64
CA GLU A 131 -1.11 -16.75 -15.50
C GLU A 131 -1.24 -17.16 -14.04
N PHE A 132 -0.31 -16.73 -13.17
CA PHE A 132 -0.32 -17.03 -11.73
C PHE A 132 -0.08 -15.78 -10.90
N PHE A 133 -0.90 -15.60 -9.86
CA PHE A 133 -0.67 -14.63 -8.79
C PHE A 133 -0.41 -15.38 -7.49
N CYS A 134 0.77 -15.18 -6.90
CA CYS A 134 1.16 -15.72 -5.59
C CYS A 134 1.14 -14.59 -4.58
N LEU A 135 0.02 -14.40 -3.87
CA LEU A 135 -0.20 -13.30 -2.95
C LEU A 135 0.13 -13.71 -1.51
N GLN A 136 0.81 -12.82 -0.78
CA GLN A 136 1.11 -12.98 0.64
C GLN A 136 0.40 -11.89 1.44
N GLU A 137 0.16 -12.17 2.72
CA GLU A 137 -0.55 -11.31 3.66
C GLU A 137 -1.97 -10.95 3.23
N VAL A 138 -2.66 -11.91 2.63
CA VAL A 138 -4.09 -11.81 2.31
C VAL A 138 -4.90 -12.22 3.53
N GLU A 139 -5.79 -11.38 4.04
CA GLU A 139 -6.72 -11.78 5.10
C GLU A 139 -7.81 -12.71 4.54
N MET A 140 -8.23 -13.71 5.33
CA MET A 140 -9.21 -14.70 4.91
C MET A 140 -10.52 -14.06 4.44
N GLY A 141 -11.05 -13.08 5.19
CA GLY A 141 -12.24 -12.35 4.80
C GLY A 141 -12.06 -11.61 3.47
N GLN A 142 -10.91 -10.96 3.29
CA GLN A 142 -10.61 -10.25 2.03
C GLN A 142 -10.45 -11.18 0.84
N PHE A 143 -9.95 -12.41 1.05
CA PHE A 143 -9.89 -13.40 -0.01
C PHE A 143 -11.29 -13.75 -0.51
N TYR A 144 -12.18 -14.20 0.38
CA TYR A 144 -13.50 -14.68 0.00
C TYR A 144 -14.51 -13.58 -0.38
N ASP A 145 -14.45 -12.43 0.32
CA ASP A 145 -15.42 -11.36 0.14
C ASP A 145 -15.04 -10.36 -0.97
N TYR A 146 -13.76 -10.29 -1.33
CA TYR A 146 -13.28 -9.29 -2.28
C TYR A 146 -12.45 -9.88 -3.43
N PHE A 147 -11.27 -10.48 -3.18
CA PHE A 147 -10.36 -10.86 -4.26
C PHE A 147 -10.90 -12.02 -5.11
N GLU A 148 -11.37 -13.10 -4.50
CA GLU A 148 -11.88 -14.25 -5.24
C GLU A 148 -13.04 -13.88 -6.18
N PRO A 149 -14.13 -13.22 -5.72
CA PRO A 149 -15.23 -12.87 -6.61
C PRO A 149 -14.85 -11.84 -7.69
N LYS A 150 -13.87 -10.96 -7.42
CA LYS A 150 -13.39 -9.97 -8.40
C LYS A 150 -12.50 -10.61 -9.45
N LEU A 151 -11.52 -11.41 -9.05
CA LEU A 151 -10.61 -12.08 -9.96
C LEU A 151 -11.29 -13.17 -10.78
N ASN A 152 -12.33 -13.84 -10.24
CA ASN A 152 -13.17 -14.76 -11.02
C ASN A 152 -13.82 -14.08 -12.22
N GLN A 153 -14.19 -12.81 -12.13
CA GLN A 153 -14.73 -12.04 -13.26
C GLN A 153 -13.69 -11.82 -14.38
N HIS A 154 -12.42 -11.98 -14.06
CA HIS A 154 -11.29 -11.88 -15.00
C HIS A 154 -10.73 -13.25 -15.42
N GLY A 155 -11.45 -14.37 -15.11
CA GLY A 155 -11.07 -15.71 -15.51
C GLY A 155 -10.05 -16.40 -14.61
N TYR A 156 -9.87 -15.93 -13.37
CA TYR A 156 -8.95 -16.57 -12.40
C TYR A 156 -9.76 -17.40 -11.39
N GLU A 157 -9.23 -18.56 -11.05
CA GLU A 157 -9.62 -19.32 -9.86
C GLU A 157 -8.59 -19.13 -8.75
N GLY A 158 -9.04 -19.17 -7.48
CA GLY A 158 -8.20 -18.90 -6.33
C GLY A 158 -8.15 -20.04 -5.32
N ILE A 159 -7.00 -20.25 -4.69
CA ILE A 159 -6.79 -21.14 -3.55
C ILE A 159 -6.22 -20.32 -2.41
N TYR A 160 -6.78 -20.47 -1.20
CA TYR A 160 -6.33 -19.76 -0.02
C TYR A 160 -5.82 -20.72 1.05
N TRP A 161 -4.72 -20.36 1.72
CA TRP A 161 -4.18 -21.07 2.86
C TRP A 161 -3.83 -20.12 4.00
N PRO A 162 -4.55 -20.20 5.13
CA PRO A 162 -4.30 -19.33 6.28
C PRO A 162 -3.00 -19.72 7.00
N LYS A 163 -2.41 -18.77 7.72
CA LYS A 163 -1.33 -19.03 8.66
C LYS A 163 -1.77 -20.05 9.72
N SER A 164 -0.82 -20.83 10.22
CA SER A 164 -1.05 -21.95 11.18
C SER A 164 -1.80 -21.54 12.44
N ARG A 165 -1.71 -20.28 12.86
CA ARG A 165 -2.46 -19.73 14.02
C ARG A 165 -3.97 -19.82 13.86
N ALA A 166 -4.49 -19.90 12.63
CA ALA A 166 -5.93 -20.10 12.38
C ALA A 166 -6.51 -21.30 13.12
N ARG A 167 -5.69 -22.34 13.34
CA ARG A 167 -6.11 -23.58 14.03
C ARG A 167 -6.49 -23.37 15.51
N THR A 168 -6.06 -22.29 16.12
CA THR A 168 -6.26 -21.96 17.53
C THR A 168 -7.05 -20.69 17.76
N MET A 169 -7.48 -20.02 16.68
CA MET A 169 -8.28 -18.81 16.75
C MET A 169 -9.76 -19.12 16.97
N ARG A 170 -10.50 -18.15 17.48
CA ARG A 170 -11.95 -18.20 17.55
C ARG A 170 -12.55 -17.97 16.16
N ASP A 171 -13.74 -18.48 15.92
CA ASP A 171 -14.42 -18.34 14.64
C ASP A 171 -14.62 -16.86 14.24
N ASP A 172 -14.92 -16.00 15.19
CA ASP A 172 -15.09 -14.55 14.97
C ASP A 172 -13.79 -13.85 14.51
N ASP A 173 -12.62 -14.39 14.88
CA ASP A 173 -11.31 -13.83 14.55
C ASP A 173 -10.73 -14.40 13.24
N LEU A 174 -11.29 -15.52 12.74
CA LEU A 174 -10.80 -16.20 11.54
C LEU A 174 -10.78 -15.30 10.29
N PRO A 175 -11.78 -14.44 10.01
CA PRO A 175 -11.74 -13.56 8.85
C PRO A 175 -10.53 -12.62 8.81
N HIS A 176 -9.96 -12.31 9.99
CA HIS A 176 -8.79 -11.43 10.14
C HIS A 176 -7.45 -12.17 10.16
N VAL A 177 -7.45 -13.49 9.97
CA VAL A 177 -6.20 -14.22 9.83
C VAL A 177 -5.63 -14.00 8.43
N ASP A 178 -4.35 -13.63 8.37
CA ASP A 178 -3.64 -13.51 7.09
C ASP A 178 -3.08 -14.87 6.65
N GLY A 179 -2.91 -15.01 5.37
CA GLY A 179 -2.42 -16.21 4.72
C GLY A 179 -1.81 -15.90 3.37
N CYS A 180 -1.67 -16.96 2.58
CA CYS A 180 -1.26 -16.90 1.19
C CYS A 180 -2.43 -17.28 0.29
N ALA A 181 -2.55 -16.60 -0.83
CA ALA A 181 -3.49 -16.92 -1.89
C ALA A 181 -2.73 -17.17 -3.19
N THR A 182 -3.16 -18.17 -3.93
CA THR A 182 -2.67 -18.38 -5.31
C THR A 182 -3.88 -18.33 -6.24
N PHE A 183 -3.81 -17.46 -7.23
CA PHE A 183 -4.78 -17.38 -8.31
C PHE A 183 -4.12 -17.86 -9.60
N PHE A 184 -4.89 -18.52 -10.45
CA PHE A 184 -4.44 -19.02 -11.74
C PHE A 184 -5.55 -18.89 -12.78
N ILE A 185 -5.17 -18.63 -14.03
CA ILE A 185 -6.10 -18.50 -15.14
C ILE A 185 -6.68 -19.86 -15.53
N THR A 186 -7.97 -19.92 -15.87
CA THR A 186 -8.71 -21.16 -16.23
C THR A 186 -9.22 -21.11 -17.66
#